data_cf8acc63d47ef19d82719faa4cc8e209
#
_entry.id   cf8acc63d47ef19d82719faa4cc8e209
#
_cell.length_a   1.000
_cell.length_b   1.000
_cell.length_c   1.000
_cell.angle_alpha   90.00
_cell.angle_beta   90.00
_cell.angle_gamma   90.00
#
_symmetry.space_group_name_H-M   'P 1'
#
loop_
_entity.id
_entity.type
_entity.pdbx_description
1 polymer ?
#
loop_
_entity_poly.entity_id
_entity_poly.type
_entity_poly.pdbx_seq_one_letter_code
_entity_poly.pdbx_strand_id
1 'polypeptide(L)'
;MATRTEEAKEAAMEAKASARHVRVSPQKARRVVDLIRGKGATDAITTLTFAPQSASDPVKKVLESAIANCRVKADRESVAFDERELVVSAAFVDEGPTMKRFRPRAQGRAGRINKRTSHITVVVSQTEKKKGAR
;
A
#
# COMPACT_ATOMS: atom_id res chain seq x y z
N MET A 1 4.35 29.63 17.39
CA MET A 1 3.64 28.78 16.40
C MET A 1 4.62 27.93 15.60
N ALA A 2 5.40 27.15 16.29
CA ALA A 2 6.37 26.22 15.70
C ALA A 2 5.77 24.84 15.37
N THR A 3 4.52 24.63 15.73
CA THR A 3 3.89 23.30 15.74
C THR A 3 3.70 22.67 14.37
N ARG A 4 3.33 23.41 13.34
CA ARG A 4 3.12 22.87 11.99
C ARG A 4 4.42 22.49 11.29
N THR A 5 5.50 23.23 11.56
CA THR A 5 6.80 22.97 10.94
C THR A 5 7.52 21.80 11.61
N GLU A 6 7.29 21.63 12.91
CA GLU A 6 7.86 20.52 13.68
C GLU A 6 7.09 19.22 13.41
N GLU A 7 5.77 19.27 13.34
CA GLU A 7 4.95 18.14 12.91
C GLU A 7 5.28 17.70 11.48
N ALA A 8 5.55 18.66 10.60
CA ALA A 8 5.99 18.36 9.24
C ALA A 8 7.40 17.76 9.19
N LYS A 9 8.27 18.12 10.14
CA LYS A 9 9.60 17.50 10.27
C LYS A 9 9.55 16.13 10.95
N GLU A 10 8.68 15.94 11.91
CA GLU A 10 8.43 14.65 12.54
C GLU A 10 7.78 13.66 11.55
N ALA A 11 6.96 14.17 10.65
CA ALA A 11 6.38 13.40 9.56
C ALA A 11 7.31 13.29 8.34
N ALA A 12 8.57 13.78 8.44
CA ALA A 12 9.47 13.96 7.30
C ALA A 12 9.94 12.65 6.65
N MET A 13 9.78 11.50 7.31
CA MET A 13 10.16 10.20 6.77
C MET A 13 8.97 9.38 6.32
N GLU A 14 8.04 10.05 5.68
CA GLU A 14 6.88 9.41 5.06
C GLU A 14 7.09 9.29 3.56
N ALA A 15 6.86 8.10 3.03
CA ALA A 15 6.93 7.85 1.60
C ALA A 15 5.75 7.01 1.18
N LYS A 16 5.27 7.24 -0.03
CA LYS A 16 4.16 6.49 -0.59
C LYS A 16 4.56 5.84 -1.92
N ALA A 17 3.88 4.76 -2.24
CA ALA A 17 3.92 4.15 -3.55
C ALA A 17 2.50 3.78 -3.95
N SER A 18 2.22 3.87 -5.22
CA SER A 18 0.92 3.48 -5.75
C SER A 18 1.10 2.68 -7.04
N ALA A 19 0.26 1.68 -7.20
CA ALA A 19 0.14 0.93 -8.45
C ALA A 19 -1.24 1.21 -9.02
N ARG A 20 -1.28 1.74 -10.23
CA ARG A 20 -2.52 2.05 -10.92
C ARG A 20 -2.87 0.95 -11.92
N HIS A 21 -4.16 0.77 -12.16
CA HIS A 21 -4.68 -0.17 -13.16
C HIS A 21 -4.25 -1.61 -12.91
N VAL A 22 -4.23 -1.99 -11.64
CA VAL A 22 -3.97 -3.37 -11.24
C VAL A 22 -5.21 -4.21 -11.53
N ARG A 23 -5.04 -5.35 -12.19
CA ARG A 23 -6.16 -6.22 -12.58
C ARG A 23 -6.62 -7.09 -11.42
N VAL A 24 -7.10 -6.44 -10.39
CA VAL A 24 -7.68 -7.09 -9.20
C VAL A 24 -8.92 -6.30 -8.80
N SER A 25 -9.95 -7.01 -8.37
CA SER A 25 -11.15 -6.36 -7.83
C SER A 25 -10.77 -5.54 -6.59
N PRO A 26 -11.24 -4.28 -6.47
CA PRO A 26 -10.95 -3.46 -5.29
C PRO A 26 -11.34 -4.13 -3.99
N GLN A 27 -12.47 -4.82 -3.97
CA GLN A 27 -12.97 -5.51 -2.79
C GLN A 27 -12.01 -6.62 -2.31
N LYS A 28 -11.46 -7.40 -3.23
CA LYS A 28 -10.49 -8.45 -2.93
C LYS A 28 -9.15 -7.88 -2.48
N ALA A 29 -8.70 -6.80 -3.12
CA ALA A 29 -7.48 -6.12 -2.74
C ALA A 29 -7.59 -5.48 -1.35
N ARG A 30 -8.75 -4.93 -0.98
CA ARG A 30 -8.99 -4.34 0.34
C ARG A 30 -8.84 -5.35 1.47
N ARG A 31 -9.22 -6.60 1.26
CA ARG A 31 -9.01 -7.65 2.25
C ARG A 31 -7.55 -7.84 2.60
N VAL A 32 -6.70 -7.83 1.58
CA VAL A 32 -5.25 -7.99 1.76
C VAL A 32 -4.65 -6.74 2.41
N VAL A 33 -5.06 -5.56 1.97
CA VAL A 33 -4.58 -4.28 2.49
C VAL A 33 -4.94 -4.12 3.97
N ASP A 34 -6.11 -4.59 4.38
CA ASP A 34 -6.53 -4.54 5.78
C ASP A 34 -5.62 -5.37 6.70
N LEU A 35 -4.99 -6.42 6.16
CA LEU A 35 -4.07 -7.26 6.93
C LEU A 35 -2.76 -6.55 7.28
N ILE A 36 -2.34 -5.59 6.47
CA ILE A 36 -1.03 -4.93 6.65
C ILE A 36 -1.13 -3.54 7.28
N ARG A 37 -2.32 -3.00 7.38
CA ARG A 37 -2.51 -1.65 7.91
C ARG A 37 -2.10 -1.58 9.39
N GLY A 38 -1.22 -0.64 9.72
CA GLY A 38 -0.74 -0.44 11.09
C GLY A 38 0.37 -1.38 11.53
N LYS A 39 0.81 -2.29 10.67
CA LYS A 39 1.92 -3.21 10.99
C LYS A 39 3.27 -2.62 10.60
N GLY A 40 4.34 -3.10 11.24
CA GLY A 40 5.69 -2.82 10.80
C GLY A 40 5.92 -3.30 9.37
N ALA A 41 6.75 -2.60 8.62
CA ALA A 41 6.97 -2.90 7.21
C ALA A 41 7.52 -4.33 6.99
N THR A 42 8.44 -4.78 7.82
CA THR A 42 8.99 -6.13 7.75
C THR A 42 7.95 -7.19 8.05
N ASP A 43 7.12 -6.98 9.06
CA ASP A 43 6.03 -7.88 9.41
C ASP A 43 4.96 -7.92 8.31
N ALA A 44 4.68 -6.77 7.70
CA ALA A 44 3.75 -6.68 6.59
C ALA A 44 4.23 -7.48 5.37
N ILE A 45 5.52 -7.39 5.03
CA ILE A 45 6.11 -8.16 3.94
C ILE A 45 5.98 -9.66 4.21
N THR A 46 6.28 -10.07 5.43
CA THR A 46 6.16 -11.48 5.85
C THR A 46 4.71 -11.96 5.74
N THR A 47 3.76 -11.15 6.22
CA THR A 47 2.34 -11.47 6.12
C THR A 47 1.90 -11.65 4.67
N LEU A 48 2.33 -10.75 3.78
CA LEU A 48 1.97 -10.80 2.36
C LEU A 48 2.62 -11.99 1.64
N THR A 49 3.84 -12.37 2.04
CA THR A 49 4.54 -13.50 1.45
C THR A 49 3.78 -14.80 1.69
N PHE A 50 3.18 -14.96 2.86
CA PHE A 50 2.45 -16.16 3.25
C PHE A 50 0.94 -16.06 3.06
N ALA A 51 0.44 -14.92 2.60
CA ALA A 51 -0.98 -14.75 2.36
C ALA A 51 -1.43 -15.57 1.14
N PRO A 52 -2.53 -16.34 1.26
CA PRO A 52 -3.00 -17.19 0.16
C PRO A 52 -3.72 -16.42 -0.95
N GLN A 53 -4.09 -15.18 -0.72
CA GLN A 53 -4.82 -14.36 -1.69
C GLN A 53 -3.94 -13.97 -2.88
N SER A 54 -4.48 -14.03 -4.08
CA SER A 54 -3.75 -13.62 -5.29
C SER A 54 -3.42 -12.12 -5.31
N ALA A 55 -4.22 -11.30 -4.63
CA ALA A 55 -3.97 -9.86 -4.52
C ALA A 55 -2.75 -9.53 -3.65
N SER A 56 -2.22 -10.50 -2.90
CA SER A 56 -1.05 -10.26 -2.03
C SER A 56 0.21 -9.90 -2.80
N ASP A 57 0.43 -10.48 -3.97
CA ASP A 57 1.61 -10.20 -4.79
C ASP A 57 1.69 -8.74 -5.27
N PRO A 58 0.64 -8.17 -5.88
CA PRO A 58 0.65 -6.75 -6.23
C PRO A 58 0.82 -5.83 -5.02
N VAL A 59 0.15 -6.12 -3.92
CA VAL A 59 0.25 -5.32 -2.69
C VAL A 59 1.66 -5.38 -2.11
N LYS A 60 2.28 -6.55 -2.13
CA LYS A 60 3.66 -6.72 -1.69
C LYS A 60 4.63 -5.88 -2.51
N LYS A 61 4.47 -5.86 -3.83
CA LYS A 61 5.30 -5.03 -4.72
C LYS A 61 5.15 -3.55 -4.42
N VAL A 62 3.94 -3.09 -4.17
CA VAL A 62 3.68 -1.69 -3.81
C VAL A 62 4.33 -1.36 -2.48
N LEU A 63 4.25 -2.24 -1.49
CA LEU A 63 4.88 -2.05 -0.20
C LEU A 63 6.41 -1.99 -0.31
N GLU A 64 7.02 -2.89 -1.07
CA GLU A 64 8.46 -2.87 -1.32
C GLU A 64 8.90 -1.57 -2.02
N SER A 65 8.10 -1.11 -2.96
CA SER A 65 8.33 0.17 -3.64
C SER A 65 8.27 1.35 -2.68
N ALA A 66 7.29 1.36 -1.76
CA ALA A 66 7.16 2.40 -0.74
C ALA A 66 8.37 2.42 0.20
N ILE A 67 8.87 1.27 0.60
CA ILE A 67 10.07 1.14 1.43
C ILE A 67 11.30 1.68 0.69
N ALA A 68 11.45 1.33 -0.59
CA ALA A 68 12.55 1.84 -1.41
C ALA A 68 12.47 3.35 -1.59
N ASN A 69 11.27 3.91 -1.79
CA ASN A 69 11.06 5.34 -1.88
C ASN A 69 11.44 6.05 -0.58
N CYS A 70 11.14 5.44 0.56
CA CYS A 70 11.52 5.97 1.86
C CYS A 70 13.05 5.99 2.03
N ARG A 71 13.72 4.93 1.59
CA ARG A 71 15.19 4.85 1.61
C ARG A 71 15.83 5.96 0.78
N VAL A 72 15.33 6.15 -0.45
CA VAL A 72 15.83 7.21 -1.35
C VAL A 72 15.61 8.59 -0.74
N LYS A 73 14.46 8.82 -0.14
CA LYS A 73 14.14 10.08 0.53
C LYS A 73 15.06 10.33 1.72
N ALA A 74 15.34 9.30 2.51
CA ALA A 74 16.28 9.38 3.64
C ALA A 74 17.70 9.74 3.18
N ASP A 75 18.16 9.14 2.09
CA ASP A 75 19.47 9.44 1.51
C ASP A 75 19.55 10.89 1.05
N ARG A 76 18.50 11.41 0.41
CA ARG A 76 18.45 12.81 -0.04
C ARG A 76 18.50 13.81 1.11
N GLU A 77 17.85 13.48 2.21
CA GLU A 77 17.75 14.36 3.38
C GLU A 77 18.86 14.10 4.38
N SER A 78 19.77 13.15 4.10
CA SER A 78 20.85 12.72 4.99
C SER A 78 20.37 12.32 6.37
N VAL A 79 19.22 11.65 6.43
CA VAL A 79 18.61 11.16 7.66
C VAL A 79 18.90 9.67 7.80
N ALA A 80 19.10 9.21 9.02
CA ALA A 80 19.29 7.80 9.30
C ALA A 80 18.06 6.98 8.89
N PHE A 81 18.26 5.90 8.17
CA PHE A 81 17.21 5.02 7.69
C PHE A 81 17.34 3.64 8.34
N ASP A 82 16.27 3.16 8.93
CA ASP A 82 16.17 1.81 9.45
C ASP A 82 14.83 1.19 9.04
N GLU A 83 14.89 0.14 8.25
CA GLU A 83 13.68 -0.58 7.80
C GLU A 83 12.86 -1.13 8.97
N ARG A 84 13.51 -1.45 10.08
CA ARG A 84 12.84 -1.99 11.27
C ARG A 84 11.90 -0.99 11.93
N GLU A 85 12.15 0.30 11.73
CA GLU A 85 11.35 1.38 12.31
C GLU A 85 10.21 1.83 11.40
N LEU A 86 10.14 1.31 10.18
CA LEU A 86 9.08 1.65 9.24
C LEU A 86 7.79 0.94 9.62
N VAL A 87 6.70 1.69 9.56
CA VAL A 87 5.34 1.21 9.83
C VAL A 87 4.45 1.61 8.67
N VAL A 88 3.53 0.75 8.30
CA VAL A 88 2.51 1.06 7.31
C VAL A 88 1.49 1.99 7.96
N SER A 89 1.62 3.29 7.71
CA SER A 89 0.76 4.30 8.31
C SER A 89 -0.61 4.37 7.64
N ALA A 90 -0.65 4.14 6.33
CA ALA A 90 -1.89 4.12 5.57
C ALA A 90 -1.77 3.14 4.42
N ALA A 91 -2.85 2.47 4.12
CA ALA A 91 -2.95 1.61 2.96
C ALA A 91 -4.41 1.58 2.53
N PHE A 92 -4.65 1.83 1.26
CA PHE A 92 -6.02 1.86 0.74
C PHE A 92 -6.05 1.46 -0.73
N VAL A 93 -7.23 1.09 -1.17
CA VAL A 93 -7.49 0.67 -2.55
C VAL A 93 -8.64 1.49 -3.10
N ASP A 94 -8.41 2.15 -4.22
CA ASP A 94 -9.43 2.91 -4.95
C ASP A 94 -9.89 2.13 -6.17
N GLU A 95 -11.13 2.38 -6.60
CA GLU A 95 -11.64 1.78 -7.82
C GLU A 95 -11.00 2.39 -9.05
N GLY A 96 -10.56 1.52 -9.96
CA GLY A 96 -10.12 1.93 -11.28
C GLY A 96 -11.22 1.74 -12.33
N PRO A 97 -10.91 2.05 -13.60
CA PRO A 97 -11.87 1.83 -14.69
C PRO A 97 -12.21 0.36 -14.84
N THR A 98 -13.47 0.09 -15.11
CA THR A 98 -13.98 -1.27 -15.32
C THR A 98 -14.05 -1.55 -16.81
N MET A 99 -13.40 -2.61 -17.26
CA MET A 99 -13.49 -3.08 -18.65
C MET A 99 -14.70 -3.98 -18.77
N LYS A 100 -15.61 -3.61 -19.66
CA LYS A 100 -16.82 -4.37 -19.90
C LYS A 100 -16.57 -5.36 -21.03
N ARG A 101 -16.91 -6.62 -20.78
CA ARG A 101 -16.84 -7.69 -21.78
C ARG A 101 -18.17 -8.40 -21.85
N PHE A 102 -18.43 -9.11 -22.93
CA PHE A 102 -19.66 -9.84 -23.15
C PHE A 102 -19.39 -11.32 -23.26
N ARG A 103 -20.26 -12.10 -22.68
CA ARG A 103 -20.22 -13.55 -22.78
C ARG A 103 -21.56 -14.06 -23.24
N PRO A 104 -21.61 -14.94 -24.27
CA PRO A 104 -22.84 -15.56 -24.70
C PRO A 104 -23.48 -16.37 -23.57
N ARG A 105 -24.77 -16.20 -23.39
CA ARG A 105 -25.59 -16.95 -22.43
C ARG A 105 -26.67 -17.73 -23.18
N ALA A 106 -27.46 -18.51 -22.45
CA ALA A 106 -28.56 -19.29 -23.00
C ALA A 106 -29.59 -18.41 -23.75
N GLN A 107 -30.24 -18.96 -24.77
CA GLN A 107 -31.26 -18.32 -25.60
C GLN A 107 -30.77 -17.07 -26.36
N GLY A 108 -29.51 -17.09 -26.83
CA GLY A 108 -28.96 -16.01 -27.63
C GLY A 108 -28.72 -14.68 -26.88
N ARG A 109 -28.84 -14.68 -25.56
CA ARG A 109 -28.57 -13.51 -24.77
C ARG A 109 -27.06 -13.36 -24.48
N ALA A 110 -26.57 -12.12 -24.45
CA ALA A 110 -25.21 -11.83 -24.05
C ALA A 110 -25.19 -11.33 -22.59
N GLY A 111 -24.39 -11.98 -21.75
CA GLY A 111 -24.17 -11.55 -20.38
C GLY A 111 -22.97 -10.64 -20.28
N ARG A 112 -23.07 -9.63 -19.42
CA ARG A 112 -21.95 -8.70 -19.17
C ARG A 112 -20.96 -9.32 -18.20
N ILE A 113 -19.67 -9.17 -18.50
CA ILE A 113 -18.59 -9.49 -17.59
C ILE A 113 -17.83 -8.20 -17.28
N ASN A 114 -17.72 -7.86 -16.02
CA ASN A 114 -16.96 -6.70 -15.57
C ASN A 114 -15.54 -7.13 -15.17
N LYS A 115 -14.55 -6.65 -15.89
CA LYS A 115 -13.13 -6.80 -15.52
C LYS A 115 -12.71 -5.56 -14.77
N ARG A 116 -12.80 -5.64 -13.44
CA ARG A 116 -12.50 -4.50 -12.57
C ARG A 116 -11.00 -4.33 -12.41
N THR A 117 -10.58 -3.07 -12.29
CA THR A 117 -9.21 -2.72 -11.94
C THR A 117 -9.23 -1.93 -10.64
N SER A 118 -8.08 -1.82 -10.02
CA SER A 118 -7.93 -1.08 -8.77
C SER A 118 -6.63 -0.30 -8.75
N HIS A 119 -6.62 0.73 -7.90
CA HIS A 119 -5.43 1.53 -7.62
C HIS A 119 -5.04 1.28 -6.16
N ILE A 120 -3.89 0.70 -5.95
CA ILE A 120 -3.39 0.35 -4.62
C ILE A 120 -2.40 1.41 -4.18
N THR A 121 -2.60 1.99 -3.02
CA THR A 121 -1.69 2.98 -2.44
C THR A 121 -1.27 2.52 -1.05
N VAL A 122 0.04 2.55 -0.80
CA VAL A 122 0.61 2.23 0.51
C VAL A 122 1.51 3.38 0.92
N VAL A 123 1.34 3.84 2.13
CA VAL A 123 2.16 4.89 2.74
C VAL A 123 2.89 4.28 3.92
N VAL A 124 4.21 4.40 3.91
CA VAL A 124 5.05 3.99 5.03
C VAL A 124 5.65 5.21 5.71
N SER A 125 5.75 5.18 7.01
CA SER A 125 6.38 6.23 7.79
C SER A 125 7.35 5.63 8.78
N GLN A 126 8.41 6.37 9.09
CA GLN A 126 9.33 5.99 10.15
C GLN A 126 8.78 6.50 11.48
N THR A 127 8.52 5.57 12.39
CA THR A 127 8.17 5.96 13.74
C THR A 127 9.43 6.31 14.51
N GLU A 128 9.55 7.54 14.95
CA GLU A 128 10.56 7.86 15.92
C GLU A 128 10.21 7.12 17.23
N LYS A 129 11.12 6.25 17.65
CA LYS A 129 11.04 5.75 19.00
C LYS A 129 11.12 6.95 19.94
N LYS A 130 10.04 7.26 20.61
CA LYS A 130 10.10 8.21 21.72
C LYS A 130 11.14 7.69 22.71
N LYS A 131 12.34 8.24 22.64
CA LYS A 131 13.34 8.01 23.67
C LYS A 131 12.73 8.50 24.99
N GLY A 132 12.43 7.59 25.88
CA GLY A 132 11.97 7.93 27.20
C GLY A 132 10.54 7.53 27.56
N ALA A 133 9.81 6.84 26.70
CA ALA A 133 8.59 6.20 27.12
C ALA A 133 8.93 4.95 27.94
N ARG A 134 8.90 5.10 29.22
CA ARG A 134 8.92 3.97 30.15
C ARG A 134 7.52 3.41 30.33
#